data_1dbd5666f2d343f140de4e96602539f3
#
_entry.id   1dbd5666f2d343f140de4e96602539f3
#
_cell.length_a   1.000
_cell.length_b   1.000
_cell.length_c   1.000
_cell.angle_alpha   90.00
_cell.angle_beta   90.00
_cell.angle_gamma   90.00
#
_symmetry.space_group_name_H-M   'P 1'
#
loop_
_entity.id
_entity.type
_entity.pdbx_description
1 polymer ?
#
loop_
_entity_poly.entity_id
_entity_poly.type
_entity_poly.pdbx_seq_one_letter_code
_entity_poly.pdbx_strand_id
1 'polypeptide(L)'
;MELSAVGWTTLLLGTPTDRWSHSGIGVLADGRLVISASGGGELLLLDEHTGDIDGVWTGSAHAHGIEAIDGADGNELWIADPGPLGQSGQLTRIRVDGTMLARLTEPGTDGLAEQWKPTSTAVVRGAMAHRGDLWIADGYGRSLVHRVSGTGDTRTIDGSTTGMRFDCPHGIAIDYRGPEPLVAIADRGNQRVIFLTLDGEFVRAVTDDAMPTPSSLALRGDDLLVTDLRGALLRIDRNDRVHVIVADSHGSDREGWPNRVVDGEVVAPEFREGCLNSPHGLAVGPTGAVYLTEWALGGRVIRLDL
;
A
#
# COMPACT_ATOMS: atom_id res chain seq x y z
N MET A 1 1.57 -5.40 -28.54
CA MET A 1 0.29 -5.88 -27.98
C MET A 1 -0.47 -4.62 -27.67
N GLU A 2 -1.55 -4.34 -28.41
CA GLU A 2 -2.41 -3.20 -28.09
C GLU A 2 -2.93 -3.41 -26.67
N LEU A 3 -2.83 -2.39 -25.80
CA LEU A 3 -3.49 -2.38 -24.51
C LEU A 3 -4.98 -2.55 -24.80
N SER A 4 -5.56 -3.69 -24.41
CA SER A 4 -7.01 -3.81 -24.33
C SER A 4 -7.52 -2.64 -23.50
N ALA A 5 -8.66 -2.06 -23.86
CA ALA A 5 -9.23 -0.96 -23.12
C ALA A 5 -9.36 -1.38 -21.64
N VAL A 6 -8.72 -0.61 -20.76
CA VAL A 6 -8.81 -0.84 -19.31
C VAL A 6 -10.25 -0.57 -18.89
N GLY A 7 -10.91 -1.60 -18.33
CA GLY A 7 -12.21 -1.41 -17.71
C GLY A 7 -12.05 -0.53 -16.47
N TRP A 8 -12.84 0.52 -16.34
CA TRP A 8 -12.77 1.48 -15.24
C TRP A 8 -14.10 1.61 -14.52
N THR A 9 -14.07 1.49 -13.21
CA THR A 9 -15.25 1.74 -12.35
C THR A 9 -14.82 2.54 -11.13
N THR A 10 -15.46 3.67 -10.88
CA THR A 10 -15.33 4.38 -9.61
C THR A 10 -16.31 3.77 -8.62
N LEU A 11 -15.81 3.04 -7.63
CA LEU A 11 -16.61 2.36 -6.61
C LEU A 11 -17.08 3.31 -5.53
N LEU A 12 -16.18 4.17 -5.04
CA LEU A 12 -16.49 5.15 -4.02
C LEU A 12 -15.83 6.46 -4.42
N LEU A 13 -16.63 7.49 -4.52
CA LEU A 13 -16.18 8.87 -4.59
C LEU A 13 -16.45 9.46 -3.21
N GLY A 14 -15.38 9.86 -2.51
CA GLY A 14 -15.52 10.49 -1.21
C GLY A 14 -16.44 11.70 -1.31
N THR A 15 -17.29 11.88 -0.31
CA THR A 15 -18.07 13.11 -0.20
C THR A 15 -17.12 14.30 -0.21
N PRO A 16 -17.49 15.43 -0.81
CA PRO A 16 -16.73 16.66 -0.68
C PRO A 16 -16.55 16.96 0.82
N THR A 17 -15.42 16.60 1.34
CA THR A 17 -15.09 16.77 2.74
C THR A 17 -13.79 17.56 2.82
N ASP A 18 -13.62 18.26 3.90
CA ASP A 18 -12.36 18.85 4.32
C ASP A 18 -11.37 17.81 4.87
N ARG A 19 -11.71 16.50 4.75
CA ARG A 19 -10.92 15.40 5.31
C ARG A 19 -10.12 14.69 4.25
N TRP A 20 -8.87 14.43 4.57
CA TRP A 20 -7.96 13.67 3.73
C TRP A 20 -8.29 12.18 3.74
N SER A 21 -8.28 11.58 2.56
CA SER A 21 -8.16 10.14 2.39
C SER A 21 -6.67 9.78 2.24
N HIS A 22 -6.20 8.87 3.04
CA HIS A 22 -4.80 8.40 3.03
C HIS A 22 -4.76 6.90 3.32
N SER A 23 -5.60 6.17 2.64
CA SER A 23 -5.85 4.76 2.90
C SER A 23 -5.03 3.85 1.99
N GLY A 24 -4.53 2.74 2.56
CA GLY A 24 -4.29 1.52 1.82
C GLY A 24 -5.61 0.84 1.46
N ILE A 25 -5.53 -0.35 0.89
CA ILE A 25 -6.68 -1.17 0.55
C ILE A 25 -6.34 -2.65 0.73
N GLY A 26 -7.20 -3.40 1.43
CA GLY A 26 -7.15 -4.84 1.53
C GLY A 26 -8.30 -5.48 0.74
N VAL A 27 -8.06 -6.65 0.16
CA VAL A 27 -9.10 -7.46 -0.48
C VAL A 27 -9.25 -8.76 0.29
N LEU A 28 -10.46 -9.04 0.75
CA LEU A 28 -10.78 -10.27 1.47
C LEU A 28 -10.92 -11.46 0.50
N ALA A 29 -10.88 -12.69 1.01
CA ALA A 29 -11.02 -13.89 0.19
C ALA A 29 -12.38 -13.99 -0.53
N ASP A 30 -13.42 -13.34 0.01
CA ASP A 30 -14.75 -13.25 -0.61
C ASP A 30 -14.90 -12.10 -1.61
N GLY A 31 -13.82 -11.34 -1.87
CA GLY A 31 -13.76 -10.23 -2.82
C GLY A 31 -14.05 -8.86 -2.19
N ARG A 32 -14.66 -8.78 -1.01
CA ARG A 32 -14.95 -7.48 -0.39
C ARG A 32 -13.68 -6.70 -0.08
N LEU A 33 -13.79 -5.39 -0.12
CA LEU A 33 -12.68 -4.46 0.05
C LEU A 33 -12.70 -3.87 1.47
N VAL A 34 -11.52 -3.64 2.02
CA VAL A 34 -11.37 -2.92 3.30
C VAL A 34 -10.50 -1.70 3.06
N ILE A 35 -10.99 -0.53 3.43
CA ILE A 35 -10.28 0.76 3.38
C ILE A 35 -10.47 1.52 4.69
N SER A 36 -9.66 2.55 4.95
CA SER A 36 -9.98 3.52 5.99
C SER A 36 -10.86 4.64 5.47
N ALA A 37 -11.77 5.11 6.31
CA ALA A 37 -12.59 6.27 6.00
C ALA A 37 -11.74 7.55 5.87
N SER A 38 -12.19 8.51 5.08
CA SER A 38 -11.55 9.82 5.00
C SER A 38 -11.54 10.50 6.38
N GLY A 39 -10.37 10.95 6.80
CA GLY A 39 -10.15 11.48 8.14
C GLY A 39 -9.81 10.43 9.20
N GLY A 40 -9.80 9.16 8.86
CA GLY A 40 -9.42 8.05 9.75
C GLY A 40 -10.49 7.69 10.79
N GLY A 41 -10.12 6.81 11.73
CA GLY A 41 -10.96 6.38 12.86
C GLY A 41 -11.90 5.22 12.55
N GLU A 42 -12.23 4.97 11.31
CA GLU A 42 -13.11 3.89 10.86
C GLU A 42 -12.50 3.13 9.70
N LEU A 43 -12.78 1.82 9.65
CA LEU A 43 -12.55 0.97 8.49
C LEU A 43 -13.89 0.69 7.83
N LEU A 44 -13.92 0.83 6.52
CA LEU A 44 -15.11 0.58 5.70
C LEU A 44 -14.95 -0.74 4.97
N LEU A 45 -15.98 -1.58 5.03
CA LEU A 45 -16.11 -2.79 4.23
C LEU A 45 -17.00 -2.48 3.05
N LEU A 46 -16.49 -2.67 1.82
CA LEU A 46 -17.20 -2.35 0.58
C LEU A 46 -17.41 -3.59 -0.27
N ASP A 47 -18.53 -3.62 -0.97
CA ASP A 47 -18.76 -4.54 -2.09
C ASP A 47 -17.82 -4.17 -3.26
N GLU A 48 -17.17 -5.18 -3.83
CA GLU A 48 -16.16 -5.00 -4.89
C GLU A 48 -16.72 -4.57 -6.26
N HIS A 49 -18.03 -4.67 -6.46
CA HIS A 49 -18.68 -4.35 -7.71
C HIS A 49 -19.46 -3.02 -7.67
N THR A 50 -20.16 -2.79 -6.56
CA THR A 50 -21.04 -1.63 -6.41
C THR A 50 -20.40 -0.50 -5.61
N GLY A 51 -19.44 -0.81 -4.73
CA GLY A 51 -18.88 0.13 -3.77
C GLY A 51 -19.79 0.43 -2.57
N ASP A 52 -20.90 -0.32 -2.44
CA ASP A 52 -21.80 -0.17 -1.30
C ASP A 52 -21.06 -0.53 -0.01
N ILE A 53 -21.32 0.25 1.05
CA ILE A 53 -20.71 0.02 2.35
C ILE A 53 -21.52 -1.04 3.10
N ASP A 54 -20.96 -2.25 3.22
CA ASP A 54 -21.56 -3.39 3.90
C ASP A 54 -21.27 -3.43 5.40
N GLY A 55 -20.29 -2.67 5.86
CA GLY A 55 -19.92 -2.65 7.27
C GLY A 55 -18.94 -1.52 7.60
N VAL A 56 -18.96 -1.13 8.87
CA VAL A 56 -18.07 -0.12 9.44
C VAL A 56 -17.53 -0.64 10.76
N TRP A 57 -16.19 -0.56 10.94
CA TRP A 57 -15.54 -0.86 12.21
C TRP A 57 -14.86 0.37 12.75
N THR A 58 -15.02 0.61 14.04
CA THR A 58 -14.13 1.54 14.75
C THR A 58 -12.76 0.87 14.90
N GLY A 59 -11.71 1.54 14.47
CA GLY A 59 -10.40 0.93 14.40
C GLY A 59 -9.27 1.90 14.61
N SER A 60 -8.20 1.65 13.88
CA SER A 60 -7.00 2.45 13.86
C SER A 60 -7.30 3.88 13.42
N ALA A 61 -6.83 4.86 14.20
CA ALA A 61 -7.11 6.27 13.95
C ALA A 61 -6.53 6.75 12.60
N HIS A 62 -5.44 6.12 12.15
CA HIS A 62 -4.72 6.50 10.93
C HIS A 62 -4.33 5.26 10.12
N ALA A 63 -5.28 4.32 9.89
CA ALA A 63 -5.02 3.12 9.09
C ALA A 63 -4.51 3.52 7.71
N HIS A 64 -3.24 3.16 7.43
CA HIS A 64 -2.53 3.54 6.23
C HIS A 64 -2.30 2.32 5.32
N GLY A 65 -1.56 1.32 5.77
CA GLY A 65 -1.40 0.05 5.06
C GLY A 65 -2.42 -0.97 5.56
N ILE A 66 -3.07 -1.68 4.65
CA ILE A 66 -4.05 -2.73 4.98
C ILE A 66 -3.71 -3.96 4.15
N GLU A 67 -3.35 -5.06 4.81
CA GLU A 67 -3.07 -6.34 4.18
C GLU A 67 -4.06 -7.38 4.67
N ALA A 68 -4.83 -7.97 3.74
CA ALA A 68 -5.70 -9.10 4.04
C ALA A 68 -4.89 -10.41 4.00
N ILE A 69 -5.07 -11.25 5.00
CA ILE A 69 -4.44 -12.56 5.09
C ILE A 69 -5.48 -13.64 5.42
N ASP A 70 -5.23 -14.86 4.96
CA ASP A 70 -6.02 -16.02 5.35
C ASP A 70 -5.56 -16.47 6.75
N GLY A 71 -6.37 -16.21 7.76
CA GLY A 71 -6.13 -16.66 9.11
C GLY A 71 -6.69 -18.07 9.36
N ALA A 72 -6.44 -18.61 10.56
CA ALA A 72 -6.91 -19.92 10.95
C ALA A 72 -8.46 -20.01 11.00
N ASP A 73 -9.11 -18.90 11.34
CA ASP A 73 -10.57 -18.80 11.52
C ASP A 73 -11.23 -17.90 10.46
N GLY A 74 -10.59 -17.72 9.30
CA GLY A 74 -11.09 -16.87 8.19
C GLY A 74 -10.22 -15.66 7.92
N ASN A 75 -10.79 -14.66 7.26
CA ASN A 75 -10.07 -13.45 6.87
C ASN A 75 -9.58 -12.64 8.08
N GLU A 76 -8.33 -12.28 8.05
CA GLU A 76 -7.69 -11.39 9.02
C GLU A 76 -6.99 -10.24 8.29
N LEU A 77 -6.75 -9.17 9.01
CA LEU A 77 -6.12 -7.97 8.48
C LEU A 77 -4.92 -7.57 9.34
N TRP A 78 -3.79 -7.32 8.70
CA TRP A 78 -2.76 -6.48 9.28
C TRP A 78 -2.98 -5.03 8.85
N ILE A 79 -2.96 -4.13 9.81
CA ILE A 79 -3.17 -2.69 9.60
C ILE A 79 -1.95 -1.95 10.12
N ALA A 80 -1.28 -1.24 9.22
CA ALA A 80 -0.22 -0.32 9.57
C ALA A 80 -0.83 1.07 9.84
N ASP A 81 -0.61 1.57 11.04
CA ASP A 81 -1.04 2.89 11.49
C ASP A 81 0.19 3.70 11.88
N PRO A 82 0.62 4.67 11.06
CA PRO A 82 1.75 5.53 11.41
C PRO A 82 1.49 6.45 12.60
N GLY A 83 0.25 6.48 13.09
CA GLY A 83 -0.16 7.37 14.16
C GLY A 83 -0.13 8.85 13.79
N PRO A 84 -0.65 9.72 14.64
CA PRO A 84 -0.62 11.16 14.43
C PRO A 84 0.80 11.72 14.56
N LEU A 85 0.98 12.96 14.12
CA LEU A 85 2.25 13.68 14.27
C LEU A 85 2.68 13.74 15.75
N GLY A 86 3.94 13.41 16.03
CA GLY A 86 4.51 13.43 17.38
C GLY A 86 4.14 12.24 18.28
N GLN A 87 3.43 11.23 17.76
CA GLN A 87 3.12 10.00 18.49
C GLN A 87 3.61 8.79 17.71
N SER A 88 3.91 7.70 18.42
CA SER A 88 4.29 6.43 17.80
C SER A 88 3.15 5.84 16.96
N GLY A 89 3.50 5.19 15.87
CA GLY A 89 2.60 4.32 15.13
C GLY A 89 2.43 2.95 15.79
N GLN A 90 1.69 2.09 15.12
CA GLN A 90 1.44 0.72 15.54
C GLN A 90 1.08 -0.18 14.35
N LEU A 91 1.21 -1.48 14.53
CA LEU A 91 0.54 -2.47 13.72
C LEU A 91 -0.53 -3.16 14.55
N THR A 92 -1.68 -3.42 13.95
CA THR A 92 -2.73 -4.24 14.56
C THR A 92 -3.10 -5.38 13.63
N ARG A 93 -3.31 -6.56 14.21
CA ARG A 93 -3.91 -7.70 13.53
C ARG A 93 -5.32 -7.89 14.06
N ILE A 94 -6.28 -7.87 13.18
CA ILE A 94 -7.71 -7.99 13.54
C ILE A 94 -8.38 -9.05 12.67
N ARG A 95 -9.47 -9.64 13.17
CA ARG A 95 -10.43 -10.37 12.34
C ARG A 95 -11.37 -9.41 11.63
N VAL A 96 -12.03 -9.92 10.60
CA VAL A 96 -13.06 -9.16 9.83
C VAL A 96 -14.25 -8.72 10.70
N ASP A 97 -14.47 -9.36 11.84
CA ASP A 97 -15.48 -8.93 12.82
C ASP A 97 -15.01 -7.80 13.76
N GLY A 98 -13.79 -7.29 13.56
CA GLY A 98 -13.17 -6.25 14.38
C GLY A 98 -12.44 -6.77 15.62
N THR A 99 -12.45 -8.09 15.88
CA THR A 99 -11.74 -8.68 17.04
C THR A 99 -10.22 -8.47 16.89
N MET A 100 -9.61 -7.79 17.86
CA MET A 100 -8.16 -7.62 17.90
C MET A 100 -7.46 -8.92 18.28
N LEU A 101 -6.51 -9.37 17.45
CA LEU A 101 -5.72 -10.58 17.64
C LEU A 101 -4.31 -10.29 18.15
N ALA A 102 -3.69 -9.23 17.64
CA ALA A 102 -2.35 -8.83 18.05
C ALA A 102 -2.14 -7.32 17.85
N ARG A 103 -1.19 -6.79 18.60
CA ARG A 103 -0.70 -5.41 18.47
C ARG A 103 0.80 -5.39 18.59
N LEU A 104 1.47 -4.74 17.66
CA LEU A 104 2.90 -4.48 17.68
C LEU A 104 3.10 -2.96 17.72
N THR A 105 3.75 -2.48 18.76
CA THR A 105 3.98 -1.04 18.96
C THR A 105 5.37 -0.60 18.52
N GLU A 106 6.33 -1.51 18.46
CA GLU A 106 7.68 -1.28 17.95
C GLU A 106 8.38 -2.63 17.73
N PRO A 107 9.08 -2.86 16.63
CA PRO A 107 9.84 -4.09 16.42
C PRO A 107 11.23 -4.03 17.10
N GLY A 108 11.24 -4.10 18.42
CA GLY A 108 12.43 -4.48 19.22
C GLY A 108 13.69 -3.60 19.08
N THR A 109 13.56 -2.32 18.85
CA THR A 109 14.72 -1.42 18.76
C THR A 109 14.69 -0.35 19.85
N ASP A 110 15.77 -0.28 20.56
CA ASP A 110 16.09 0.53 21.71
C ASP A 110 15.58 1.99 21.69
N GLY A 111 14.44 2.24 22.33
CA GLY A 111 14.07 3.57 22.81
C GLY A 111 13.67 4.62 21.76
N LEU A 112 13.26 4.22 20.56
CA LEU A 112 12.89 5.11 19.44
C LEU A 112 11.40 5.00 19.06
N ALA A 113 10.57 4.56 19.99
CA ALA A 113 9.14 4.35 19.77
C ALA A 113 8.42 5.56 19.13
N GLU A 114 8.77 6.77 19.50
CA GLU A 114 8.17 7.99 18.93
C GLU A 114 8.46 8.18 17.42
N GLN A 115 9.46 7.49 16.91
CA GLN A 115 9.86 7.53 15.50
C GLN A 115 9.34 6.35 14.70
N TRP A 116 8.61 5.42 15.32
CA TRP A 116 8.00 4.28 14.67
C TRP A 116 6.76 4.71 13.89
N LYS A 117 6.79 4.65 12.56
CA LYS A 117 5.76 5.13 11.65
C LYS A 117 5.54 4.15 10.49
N PRO A 118 4.98 2.95 10.74
CA PRO A 118 4.83 1.93 9.72
C PRO A 118 3.84 2.38 8.63
N THR A 119 4.21 2.12 7.38
CA THR A 119 3.42 2.48 6.21
C THR A 119 2.73 1.28 5.57
N SER A 120 3.37 0.10 5.58
CA SER A 120 2.85 -1.09 4.93
C SER A 120 3.42 -2.36 5.54
N THR A 121 2.73 -3.48 5.31
CA THR A 121 3.16 -4.81 5.73
C THR A 121 3.06 -5.82 4.61
N ALA A 122 3.82 -6.93 4.73
CA ALA A 122 3.69 -8.10 3.88
C ALA A 122 3.99 -9.38 4.67
N VAL A 123 3.08 -10.34 4.64
CA VAL A 123 3.25 -11.65 5.31
C VAL A 123 3.73 -12.69 4.32
N VAL A 124 4.78 -13.42 4.67
CA VAL A 124 5.26 -14.56 3.89
C VAL A 124 4.26 -15.71 3.97
N ARG A 125 3.73 -16.12 2.82
CA ARG A 125 2.72 -17.18 2.67
C ARG A 125 3.32 -18.44 2.05
N GLY A 126 2.56 -19.53 2.08
CA GLY A 126 2.96 -20.80 1.47
C GLY A 126 3.72 -21.73 2.42
N ALA A 127 4.06 -22.94 1.94
CA ALA A 127 4.77 -23.96 2.71
C ALA A 127 6.28 -23.86 2.46
N MET A 128 6.92 -22.83 3.02
CA MET A 128 8.35 -22.56 2.84
C MET A 128 8.99 -22.10 4.15
N ALA A 129 10.31 -21.99 4.16
CA ALA A 129 11.03 -21.27 5.19
C ALA A 129 10.49 -19.83 5.28
N HIS A 130 10.50 -19.25 6.47
CA HIS A 130 9.97 -17.91 6.74
C HIS A 130 8.45 -17.75 6.66
N ARG A 131 7.69 -18.85 6.50
CA ARG A 131 6.22 -18.79 6.52
C ARG A 131 5.73 -18.12 7.80
N GLY A 132 4.90 -17.07 7.61
CA GLY A 132 4.33 -16.27 8.71
C GLY A 132 5.24 -15.14 9.18
N ASP A 133 6.46 -15.00 8.62
CA ASP A 133 7.27 -13.82 8.88
C ASP A 133 6.55 -12.58 8.36
N LEU A 134 6.57 -11.53 9.17
CA LEU A 134 5.97 -10.24 8.86
C LEU A 134 7.07 -9.26 8.46
N TRP A 135 6.97 -8.75 7.25
CA TRP A 135 7.79 -7.68 6.74
C TRP A 135 7.06 -6.34 6.89
N ILE A 136 7.77 -5.29 7.28
CA ILE A 136 7.20 -4.01 7.65
C ILE A 136 8.05 -2.89 7.06
N ALA A 137 7.43 -1.97 6.33
CA ALA A 137 8.04 -0.73 5.90
C ALA A 137 7.75 0.38 6.92
N ASP A 138 8.81 0.99 7.49
CA ASP A 138 8.73 2.15 8.41
C ASP A 138 9.05 3.44 7.65
N GLY A 139 8.24 3.72 6.61
CA GLY A 139 8.52 4.77 5.64
C GLY A 139 8.35 6.19 6.16
N TYR A 140 7.44 6.40 7.10
CA TYR A 140 7.22 7.73 7.69
C TYR A 140 7.98 7.93 9.01
N GLY A 141 8.71 6.91 9.44
CA GLY A 141 9.56 6.97 10.61
C GLY A 141 11.03 7.16 10.25
N ARG A 142 11.81 6.11 10.44
CA ARG A 142 13.26 6.14 10.29
C ARG A 142 13.77 5.66 8.93
N SER A 143 12.88 5.47 7.97
CA SER A 143 13.18 4.89 6.67
C SER A 143 13.87 3.52 6.79
N LEU A 144 13.27 2.63 7.59
CA LEU A 144 13.74 1.28 7.85
C LEU A 144 12.76 0.24 7.31
N VAL A 145 13.26 -0.96 7.11
CA VAL A 145 12.45 -2.14 6.85
C VAL A 145 12.73 -3.16 7.94
N HIS A 146 11.69 -3.73 8.51
CA HIS A 146 11.80 -4.72 9.57
C HIS A 146 11.22 -6.05 9.11
N ARG A 147 11.84 -7.13 9.55
CA ARG A 147 11.30 -8.48 9.50
C ARG A 147 11.08 -8.96 10.92
N VAL A 148 9.88 -9.41 11.23
CA VAL A 148 9.54 -10.08 12.49
C VAL A 148 9.22 -11.53 12.16
N SER A 149 10.02 -12.45 12.69
CA SER A 149 9.82 -13.89 12.49
C SER A 149 8.59 -14.41 13.26
N GLY A 150 8.08 -15.57 12.87
CA GLY A 150 7.01 -16.25 13.61
C GLY A 150 7.37 -16.58 15.07
N THR A 151 8.67 -16.57 15.44
CA THR A 151 9.18 -16.73 16.82
C THR A 151 9.34 -15.41 17.55
N GLY A 152 9.13 -14.27 16.87
CA GLY A 152 9.26 -12.92 17.42
C GLY A 152 10.65 -12.29 17.28
N ASP A 153 11.60 -12.98 16.63
CA ASP A 153 12.91 -12.39 16.36
C ASP A 153 12.79 -11.29 15.32
N THR A 154 13.46 -10.16 15.55
CA THR A 154 13.40 -8.99 14.68
C THR A 154 14.74 -8.75 13.99
N ARG A 155 14.69 -8.53 12.66
CA ARG A 155 15.82 -8.02 11.88
C ARG A 155 15.42 -6.66 11.28
N THR A 156 16.30 -5.68 11.44
CA THR A 156 16.13 -4.32 10.89
C THR A 156 17.13 -4.07 9.77
N ILE A 157 16.69 -3.49 8.68
CA ILE A 157 17.45 -3.23 7.46
C ILE A 157 17.31 -1.74 7.13
N ASP A 158 18.43 -1.05 6.91
CA ASP A 158 18.48 0.38 6.60
C ASP A 158 18.75 0.68 5.11
N GLY A 159 18.84 -0.36 4.30
CA GLY A 159 19.12 -0.23 2.86
C GLY A 159 20.59 -0.02 2.49
N SER A 160 21.51 0.18 3.43
CA SER A 160 22.93 0.47 3.12
C SER A 160 23.59 -0.56 2.21
N THR A 161 23.19 -1.83 2.30
CA THR A 161 23.69 -2.93 1.45
C THR A 161 23.20 -2.83 -0.01
N THR A 162 22.22 -1.98 -0.30
CA THR A 162 21.66 -1.76 -1.65
C THR A 162 22.35 -0.62 -2.42
N GLY A 163 23.44 -0.11 -1.89
CA GLY A 163 24.20 1.02 -2.46
C GLY A 163 23.84 2.38 -1.86
N MET A 164 22.65 2.53 -1.26
CA MET A 164 22.24 3.72 -0.51
C MET A 164 21.18 3.34 0.53
N ARG A 165 21.09 4.12 1.61
CA ARG A 165 20.06 3.93 2.63
C ARG A 165 18.67 4.13 2.04
N PHE A 166 17.67 3.45 2.59
CA PHE A 166 16.29 3.70 2.24
C PHE A 166 15.90 5.16 2.51
N ASP A 167 15.03 5.67 1.66
CA ASP A 167 14.37 6.95 1.85
C ASP A 167 12.87 6.77 1.61
N CYS A 168 12.11 6.80 2.69
CA CYS A 168 10.67 6.54 2.68
C CYS A 168 10.30 5.20 2.00
N PRO A 169 10.77 4.02 2.49
CA PRO A 169 10.30 2.72 2.03
C PRO A 169 8.80 2.62 2.36
N HIS A 170 7.93 2.70 1.34
CA HIS A 170 6.52 2.95 1.57
C HIS A 170 5.64 1.72 1.40
N GLY A 171 5.63 1.11 0.22
CA GLY A 171 4.94 -0.13 -0.07
C GLY A 171 5.88 -1.32 0.06
N ILE A 172 5.35 -2.46 0.51
CA ILE A 172 6.09 -3.71 0.62
C ILE A 172 5.20 -4.87 0.18
N ALA A 173 5.75 -5.83 -0.55
CA ALA A 173 5.06 -7.04 -0.98
C ALA A 173 6.01 -8.23 -1.04
N ILE A 174 5.49 -9.45 -0.89
CA ILE A 174 6.29 -10.66 -1.18
C ILE A 174 6.09 -11.01 -2.65
N ASP A 175 7.17 -10.99 -3.41
CA ASP A 175 7.20 -11.32 -4.84
C ASP A 175 7.40 -12.82 -5.03
N TYR A 176 6.32 -13.51 -5.43
CA TYR A 176 6.32 -14.96 -5.70
C TYR A 176 6.52 -15.30 -7.19
N ARG A 177 6.86 -14.34 -8.06
CA ARG A 177 7.00 -14.55 -9.51
C ARG A 177 8.22 -15.41 -9.88
N GLY A 178 9.24 -15.43 -9.04
CA GLY A 178 10.46 -16.21 -9.23
C GLY A 178 10.39 -17.62 -8.62
N PRO A 179 11.42 -18.45 -8.83
CA PRO A 179 11.55 -19.75 -8.18
C PRO A 179 11.69 -19.62 -6.65
N GLU A 180 12.36 -18.58 -6.21
CA GLU A 180 12.48 -18.20 -4.80
C GLU A 180 11.74 -16.89 -4.57
N PRO A 181 10.91 -16.78 -3.52
CA PRO A 181 10.22 -15.55 -3.21
C PRO A 181 11.19 -14.45 -2.75
N LEU A 182 10.88 -13.22 -3.13
CA LEU A 182 11.64 -12.04 -2.74
C LEU A 182 10.74 -11.05 -2.00
N VAL A 183 11.35 -10.15 -1.26
CA VAL A 183 10.66 -8.98 -0.69
C VAL A 183 10.84 -7.81 -1.64
N ALA A 184 9.76 -7.31 -2.21
CA ALA A 184 9.73 -6.11 -3.03
C ALA A 184 9.38 -4.89 -2.15
N ILE A 185 10.16 -3.81 -2.27
CA ILE A 185 10.03 -2.60 -1.45
C ILE A 185 9.99 -1.39 -2.37
N ALA A 186 8.95 -0.59 -2.30
CA ALA A 186 8.88 0.72 -2.94
C ALA A 186 9.70 1.74 -2.12
N ASP A 187 10.94 1.93 -2.48
CA ASP A 187 11.86 2.89 -1.85
C ASP A 187 11.63 4.27 -2.49
N ARG A 188 10.52 4.90 -2.06
CA ARG A 188 9.87 6.04 -2.70
C ARG A 188 10.81 7.23 -2.91
N GLY A 189 11.50 7.68 -1.86
CA GLY A 189 12.39 8.84 -1.93
C GLY A 189 13.59 8.60 -2.84
N ASN A 190 14.01 7.35 -3.00
CA ASN A 190 15.06 6.93 -3.92
C ASN A 190 14.55 6.55 -5.32
N GLN A 191 13.26 6.69 -5.60
CA GLN A 191 12.64 6.48 -6.93
C GLN A 191 12.91 5.08 -7.51
N ARG A 192 12.78 4.04 -6.67
CA ARG A 192 13.14 2.67 -7.07
C ARG A 192 12.28 1.62 -6.36
N VAL A 193 12.21 0.43 -6.95
CA VAL A 193 11.75 -0.78 -6.28
C VAL A 193 12.95 -1.68 -6.02
N ILE A 194 13.16 -2.04 -4.74
CA ILE A 194 14.23 -2.90 -4.26
C ILE A 194 13.70 -4.32 -4.09
N PHE A 195 14.52 -5.31 -4.42
CA PHE A 195 14.23 -6.71 -4.15
C PHE A 195 15.29 -7.28 -3.21
N LEU A 196 14.83 -7.86 -2.10
CA LEU A 196 15.65 -8.56 -1.12
C LEU A 196 15.25 -10.04 -1.08
N THR A 197 16.15 -10.91 -0.65
CA THR A 197 15.78 -12.27 -0.23
C THR A 197 14.92 -12.23 1.03
N LEU A 198 14.27 -13.35 1.38
CA LEU A 198 13.55 -13.47 2.67
C LEU A 198 14.48 -13.40 3.90
N ASP A 199 15.78 -13.49 3.69
CA ASP A 199 16.80 -13.23 4.72
C ASP A 199 17.24 -11.77 4.76
N GLY A 200 16.75 -10.92 3.83
CA GLY A 200 17.07 -9.49 3.78
C GLY A 200 18.37 -9.15 3.08
N GLU A 201 18.89 -10.06 2.24
CA GLU A 201 20.05 -9.79 1.41
C GLU A 201 19.62 -9.11 0.10
N PHE A 202 20.40 -8.13 -0.36
CA PHE A 202 20.11 -7.41 -1.61
C PHE A 202 20.24 -8.32 -2.82
N VAL A 203 19.24 -8.26 -3.71
CA VAL A 203 19.21 -8.99 -4.98
C VAL A 203 19.36 -8.04 -6.16
N ARG A 204 18.48 -7.06 -6.27
CA ARG A 204 18.45 -6.09 -7.38
C ARG A 204 17.58 -4.88 -7.06
N ALA A 205 17.70 -3.86 -7.89
CA ALA A 205 16.82 -2.68 -7.90
C ALA A 205 16.28 -2.44 -9.31
N VAL A 206 15.05 -1.94 -9.39
CA VAL A 206 14.42 -1.47 -10.62
C VAL A 206 14.15 0.01 -10.50
N THR A 207 14.60 0.78 -11.50
CA THR A 207 14.38 2.23 -11.64
C THR A 207 13.85 2.51 -13.03
N ASP A 208 12.97 3.50 -13.16
CA ASP A 208 12.47 3.97 -14.46
C ASP A 208 11.97 5.41 -14.31
N ASP A 209 12.12 6.23 -15.34
CA ASP A 209 11.66 7.62 -15.35
C ASP A 209 10.13 7.73 -15.18
N ALA A 210 9.38 6.69 -15.56
CA ALA A 210 7.93 6.60 -15.35
C ALA A 210 7.54 6.32 -13.89
N MET A 211 8.51 6.07 -13.01
CA MET A 211 8.31 5.66 -11.61
C MET A 211 9.02 6.60 -10.61
N PRO A 212 8.76 7.92 -10.65
CA PRO A 212 9.46 8.87 -9.77
C PRO A 212 9.01 8.82 -8.31
N THR A 213 7.85 8.23 -8.00
CA THR A 213 7.33 8.17 -6.63
C THR A 213 6.56 6.85 -6.37
N PRO A 214 7.24 5.68 -6.47
CA PRO A 214 6.59 4.39 -6.24
C PRO A 214 5.97 4.34 -4.84
N SER A 215 4.72 3.91 -4.74
CA SER A 215 3.95 3.99 -3.50
C SER A 215 3.55 2.62 -2.95
N SER A 216 2.67 1.91 -3.61
CA SER A 216 2.19 0.59 -3.19
C SER A 216 2.50 -0.47 -4.24
N LEU A 217 2.59 -1.72 -3.78
CA LEU A 217 2.97 -2.88 -4.58
C LEU A 217 1.94 -3.99 -4.43
N ALA A 218 1.58 -4.65 -5.53
CA ALA A 218 0.73 -5.85 -5.51
C ALA A 218 1.07 -6.80 -6.66
N LEU A 219 0.98 -8.11 -6.43
CA LEU A 219 1.16 -9.10 -7.48
C LEU A 219 -0.12 -9.33 -8.27
N ARG A 220 -0.03 -9.39 -9.59
CA ARG A 220 -1.08 -9.82 -10.50
C ARG A 220 -0.52 -10.78 -11.54
N GLY A 221 -0.71 -12.06 -11.32
CA GLY A 221 -0.09 -13.10 -12.18
C GLY A 221 1.44 -12.95 -12.23
N ASP A 222 1.96 -12.70 -13.44
CA ASP A 222 3.40 -12.56 -13.70
C ASP A 222 3.91 -11.11 -13.58
N ASP A 223 3.05 -10.18 -13.23
CA ASP A 223 3.39 -8.78 -13.09
C ASP A 223 3.43 -8.34 -11.61
N LEU A 224 4.36 -7.49 -11.26
CA LEU A 224 4.33 -6.69 -10.04
C LEU A 224 3.76 -5.32 -10.40
N LEU A 225 2.55 -5.04 -9.93
CA LEU A 225 1.92 -3.73 -10.08
C LEU A 225 2.49 -2.74 -9.08
N VAL A 226 2.64 -1.50 -9.53
CA VAL A 226 3.17 -0.39 -8.74
C VAL A 226 2.28 0.84 -8.94
N THR A 227 1.78 1.43 -7.86
CA THR A 227 1.23 2.78 -7.95
C THR A 227 2.37 3.78 -7.89
N ASP A 228 2.38 4.73 -8.81
CA ASP A 228 3.20 5.93 -8.68
C ASP A 228 2.31 7.09 -8.23
N LEU A 229 2.69 7.70 -7.12
CA LEU A 229 1.86 8.71 -6.45
C LEU A 229 1.58 9.92 -7.35
N ARG A 230 2.39 10.15 -8.38
CA ARG A 230 2.20 11.23 -9.35
C ARG A 230 1.19 10.94 -10.45
N GLY A 231 0.36 9.93 -10.27
CA GLY A 231 -0.79 9.68 -11.14
C GLY A 231 -0.60 8.53 -12.11
N ALA A 232 0.17 7.50 -11.76
CA ALA A 232 0.33 6.33 -12.62
C ALA A 232 0.06 5.00 -11.91
N LEU A 233 -0.44 4.04 -12.69
CA LEU A 233 -0.37 2.61 -12.40
C LEU A 233 0.61 1.99 -13.39
N LEU A 234 1.62 1.34 -12.86
CA LEU A 234 2.69 0.70 -13.61
C LEU A 234 2.68 -0.81 -13.36
N ARG A 235 3.33 -1.56 -14.24
CA ARG A 235 3.71 -2.95 -13.98
C ARG A 235 5.20 -3.16 -14.23
N ILE A 236 5.83 -3.96 -13.41
CA ILE A 236 7.18 -4.48 -13.61
C ILE A 236 7.04 -5.93 -14.04
N ASP A 237 7.48 -6.27 -15.24
CA ASP A 237 7.43 -7.62 -15.76
C ASP A 237 8.53 -8.52 -15.18
N ARG A 238 8.56 -9.82 -15.56
CA ARG A 238 9.60 -10.77 -15.09
C ARG A 238 11.02 -10.45 -15.55
N ASN A 239 11.18 -9.55 -16.51
CA ASN A 239 12.46 -9.08 -17.01
C ASN A 239 12.85 -7.71 -16.43
N ASP A 240 12.18 -7.30 -15.37
CA ASP A 240 12.35 -6.00 -14.67
C ASP A 240 12.09 -4.78 -15.58
N ARG A 241 11.29 -4.94 -16.65
CA ARG A 241 10.87 -3.82 -17.49
C ARG A 241 9.63 -3.17 -16.91
N VAL A 242 9.67 -1.85 -16.82
CA VAL A 242 8.53 -1.04 -16.39
C VAL A 242 7.65 -0.71 -17.59
N HIS A 243 6.34 -0.88 -17.39
CA HIS A 243 5.32 -0.55 -18.39
C HIS A 243 4.23 0.29 -17.73
N VAL A 244 3.84 1.37 -18.39
CA VAL A 244 2.72 2.20 -17.96
C VAL A 244 1.40 1.54 -18.34
N ILE A 245 0.50 1.32 -17.39
CA ILE A 245 -0.86 0.81 -17.61
C ILE A 245 -1.84 1.98 -17.72
N VAL A 246 -1.82 2.87 -16.73
CA VAL A 246 -2.61 4.10 -16.69
C VAL A 246 -1.69 5.23 -16.23
N ALA A 247 -1.79 6.40 -16.83
CA ALA A 247 -1.09 7.60 -16.38
C ALA A 247 -2.00 8.81 -16.47
N ASP A 248 -1.79 9.79 -15.58
CA ASP A 248 -2.40 11.12 -15.70
C ASP A 248 -1.61 11.95 -16.72
N SER A 249 -2.26 12.36 -17.79
CA SER A 249 -1.65 13.26 -18.78
C SER A 249 -1.54 14.72 -18.29
N HIS A 250 -2.16 15.07 -17.16
CA HIS A 250 -2.24 16.44 -16.63
C HIS A 250 -1.19 16.73 -15.54
N GLY A 251 -0.47 15.70 -15.12
CA GLY A 251 0.70 15.80 -14.23
C GLY A 251 0.40 16.26 -12.80
N SER A 252 1.31 15.86 -11.93
CA SER A 252 1.37 16.26 -10.52
C SER A 252 1.99 17.65 -10.29
N ASP A 253 2.30 18.41 -11.36
CA ASP A 253 2.98 19.70 -11.27
C ASP A 253 2.03 20.88 -11.06
N ARG A 254 0.71 20.62 -11.02
CA ARG A 254 -0.29 21.67 -10.76
C ARG A 254 -0.23 22.16 -9.31
N GLU A 255 -0.53 23.42 -9.11
CA GLU A 255 -0.61 24.03 -7.80
C GLU A 255 -1.67 23.31 -6.91
N GLY A 256 -1.28 23.02 -5.69
CA GLY A 256 -2.14 22.36 -4.71
C GLY A 256 -2.26 20.84 -4.86
N TRP A 257 -1.59 20.21 -5.84
CA TRP A 257 -1.61 18.75 -5.98
C TRP A 257 -1.31 18.05 -4.63
N PRO A 258 -2.00 16.97 -4.29
CA PRO A 258 -3.02 16.20 -5.05
C PRO A 258 -4.42 16.83 -5.09
N ASN A 259 -4.62 17.96 -4.45
CA ASN A 259 -5.84 18.73 -4.46
C ASN A 259 -5.79 19.87 -5.48
N ARG A 260 -6.68 20.84 -5.36
CA ARG A 260 -6.69 22.09 -6.14
C ARG A 260 -6.72 23.28 -5.20
N VAL A 261 -6.23 24.41 -5.67
CA VAL A 261 -6.40 25.71 -5.01
C VAL A 261 -7.44 26.50 -5.80
N VAL A 262 -8.49 26.95 -5.13
CA VAL A 262 -9.55 27.79 -5.70
C VAL A 262 -9.76 28.97 -4.75
N ASP A 263 -9.60 30.18 -5.25
CA ASP A 263 -9.71 31.42 -4.45
C ASP A 263 -8.83 31.43 -3.20
N GLY A 264 -7.67 30.74 -3.25
CA GLY A 264 -6.72 30.63 -2.12
C GLY A 264 -7.04 29.49 -1.13
N GLU A 265 -8.13 28.78 -1.31
CA GLU A 265 -8.53 27.66 -0.47
C GLU A 265 -8.20 26.32 -1.13
N VAL A 266 -7.74 25.34 -0.30
CA VAL A 266 -7.48 23.97 -0.76
C VAL A 266 -8.79 23.20 -0.82
N VAL A 267 -9.16 22.72 -2.01
CA VAL A 267 -10.39 21.97 -2.26
C VAL A 267 -10.07 20.60 -2.89
N ALA A 268 -11.02 19.67 -2.80
CA ALA A 268 -10.88 18.35 -3.41
C ALA A 268 -10.54 18.45 -4.92
N PRO A 269 -9.75 17.51 -5.45
CA PRO A 269 -9.44 17.51 -6.86
C PRO A 269 -10.70 17.19 -7.69
N GLU A 270 -10.63 17.52 -8.97
CA GLU A 270 -11.64 17.07 -9.93
C GLU A 270 -11.21 15.68 -10.45
N PHE A 271 -11.81 14.65 -9.90
CA PHE A 271 -11.55 13.29 -10.33
C PHE A 271 -12.16 13.04 -11.72
N ARG A 272 -11.38 12.43 -12.61
CA ARG A 272 -11.78 12.09 -13.96
C ARG A 272 -11.68 10.59 -14.17
N GLU A 273 -12.64 10.02 -14.88
CA GLU A 273 -12.58 8.64 -15.33
C GLU A 273 -11.41 8.46 -16.31
N GLY A 274 -10.71 7.33 -16.21
CA GLY A 274 -9.53 7.02 -17.03
C GLY A 274 -8.24 7.73 -16.63
N CYS A 275 -8.28 8.64 -15.64
CA CYS A 275 -7.11 9.36 -15.14
C CYS A 275 -6.91 9.12 -13.65
N LEU A 276 -5.68 8.81 -13.26
CA LEU A 276 -5.27 8.73 -11.86
C LEU A 276 -4.75 10.09 -11.39
N ASN A 277 -5.13 10.51 -10.20
CA ASN A 277 -4.66 11.76 -9.61
C ASN A 277 -3.45 11.55 -8.68
N SER A 278 -3.61 10.67 -7.72
CA SER A 278 -2.60 10.37 -6.70
C SER A 278 -2.83 8.97 -6.11
N PRO A 279 -2.66 7.91 -6.94
CA PRO A 279 -2.94 6.55 -6.53
C PRO A 279 -2.00 6.15 -5.41
N HIS A 280 -2.58 5.75 -4.28
CA HIS A 280 -1.87 5.50 -3.04
C HIS A 280 -1.93 4.03 -2.64
N GLY A 281 -3.09 3.50 -2.29
CA GLY A 281 -3.29 2.10 -1.97
C GLY A 281 -3.49 1.26 -3.24
N LEU A 282 -3.08 -0.01 -3.19
CA LEU A 282 -3.15 -0.96 -4.30
C LEU A 282 -3.43 -2.36 -3.78
N ALA A 283 -4.41 -3.03 -4.34
CA ALA A 283 -4.67 -4.44 -4.09
C ALA A 283 -5.16 -5.15 -5.36
N VAL A 284 -5.02 -6.46 -5.39
CA VAL A 284 -5.51 -7.33 -6.46
C VAL A 284 -6.47 -8.35 -5.86
N GLY A 285 -7.67 -8.41 -6.41
CA GLY A 285 -8.70 -9.34 -5.97
C GLY A 285 -8.54 -10.75 -6.54
N PRO A 286 -9.33 -11.71 -6.04
CA PRO A 286 -9.27 -13.11 -6.46
C PRO A 286 -9.54 -13.32 -7.96
N THR A 287 -10.31 -12.44 -8.58
CA THR A 287 -10.62 -12.47 -10.03
C THR A 287 -9.56 -11.80 -10.90
N GLY A 288 -8.54 -11.19 -10.29
CA GLY A 288 -7.51 -10.41 -10.97
C GLY A 288 -7.90 -8.95 -11.22
N ALA A 289 -9.05 -8.49 -10.73
CA ALA A 289 -9.41 -7.07 -10.71
C ALA A 289 -8.44 -6.30 -9.81
N VAL A 290 -8.09 -5.08 -10.20
CA VAL A 290 -7.14 -4.21 -9.50
C VAL A 290 -7.90 -3.09 -8.82
N TYR A 291 -7.60 -2.85 -7.56
CA TYR A 291 -8.27 -1.83 -6.75
C TYR A 291 -7.26 -0.81 -6.27
N LEU A 292 -7.65 0.45 -6.36
CA LEU A 292 -6.82 1.61 -6.02
C LEU A 292 -7.58 2.54 -5.08
N THR A 293 -6.86 3.13 -4.13
CA THR A 293 -7.31 4.33 -3.40
C THR A 293 -6.47 5.51 -3.81
N GLU A 294 -7.03 6.72 -3.73
CA GLU A 294 -6.30 7.96 -4.03
C GLU A 294 -6.13 8.84 -2.80
N TRP A 295 -4.93 9.38 -2.65
CA TRP A 295 -4.56 10.33 -1.60
C TRP A 295 -4.99 11.75 -1.99
N ALA A 296 -6.11 12.21 -1.46
CA ALA A 296 -6.65 13.54 -1.69
C ALA A 296 -7.75 13.86 -0.67
N LEU A 297 -8.23 15.09 -0.65
CA LEU A 297 -9.46 15.45 0.06
C LEU A 297 -10.63 14.65 -0.52
N GLY A 298 -11.40 14.01 0.37
CA GLY A 298 -12.48 13.10 0.01
C GLY A 298 -12.00 11.73 -0.47
N GLY A 299 -10.94 11.67 -1.26
CA GLY A 299 -10.42 10.43 -1.84
C GLY A 299 -11.32 9.78 -2.87
N ARG A 300 -10.83 8.72 -3.50
CA ARG A 300 -11.58 7.91 -4.47
C ARG A 300 -11.12 6.45 -4.36
N VAL A 301 -12.05 5.52 -4.54
CA VAL A 301 -11.77 4.09 -4.72
C VAL A 301 -12.12 3.69 -6.14
N ILE A 302 -11.18 3.03 -6.81
CA ILE A 302 -11.28 2.66 -8.21
C ILE A 302 -11.09 1.16 -8.35
N ARG A 303 -11.88 0.54 -9.23
CA ARG A 303 -11.67 -0.80 -9.76
C ARG A 303 -11.21 -0.70 -11.21
N LEU A 304 -10.19 -1.45 -11.57
CA LEU A 304 -9.69 -1.63 -12.93
C LEU A 304 -9.76 -3.11 -13.32
N ASP A 305 -10.34 -3.38 -14.47
CA ASP A 305 -10.32 -4.70 -15.12
C ASP A 305 -9.30 -4.61 -16.27
N LEU A 306 -8.09 -5.20 -16.03
CA LEU A 306 -6.91 -5.12 -16.90
C LEU A 306 -6.84 -6.32 -17.88
#